data_da0585f13dc86434fab812880e8fe2b2
#
_entry.id   da0585f13dc86434fab812880e8fe2b2
#
_cell.length_a   1.000
_cell.length_b   1.000
_cell.length_c   1.000
_cell.angle_alpha   90.00
_cell.angle_beta   90.00
_cell.angle_gamma   90.00
#
_symmetry.space_group_name_H-M   'P 1'
#
loop_
_entity.id
_entity.type
_entity.pdbx_description
1 polymer ?
#
loop_
_entity_poly.entity_id
_entity_poly.type
_entity_poly.pdbx_seq_one_letter_code
_entity_poly.pdbx_strand_id
1 'polypeptide(L)'
;MPSFKTVGQNTFFSYITSTNAPGASIANGRRIRLSPQGYYYWGPLGLLGEYVLSEQVVTRGASADRLRDTAWQVLGSFVLTGERASFKGVTPRKPFDRKKGDWGAFEVVGRISQLDVDNDAFPTFANPAVSASRATEWGVGLNWYLNGNVRLYLDYEQTAFDGGAAGGKDRDTERVVFTRAQVRF
;
A
#
# COMPACT_ATOMS: atom_id res chain seq x y z
N MET A 1 -12.39 -8.95 -12.93
CA MET A 1 -10.96 -8.58 -12.81
C MET A 1 -10.74 -7.73 -11.56
N PRO A 2 -9.57 -7.77 -10.91
CA PRO A 2 -9.27 -6.89 -9.79
C PRO A 2 -9.13 -5.43 -10.24
N SER A 3 -9.28 -4.50 -9.30
CA SER A 3 -8.87 -3.11 -9.44
C SER A 3 -7.81 -2.81 -8.39
N PHE A 4 -6.93 -1.84 -8.66
CA PHE A 4 -5.95 -1.39 -7.70
C PHE A 4 -6.34 -0.04 -7.12
N LYS A 5 -6.13 0.08 -5.81
CA LYS A 5 -6.52 1.28 -5.06
C LYS A 5 -5.32 1.81 -4.30
N THR A 6 -5.31 3.11 -4.09
CA THR A 6 -4.41 3.78 -3.16
C THR A 6 -4.78 3.44 -1.71
N VAL A 7 -3.96 3.83 -0.75
CA VAL A 7 -4.30 3.75 0.68
C VAL A 7 -5.55 4.57 1.02
N GLY A 8 -5.80 5.69 0.29
CA GLY A 8 -7.02 6.50 0.40
C GLY A 8 -8.28 5.85 -0.20
N GLN A 9 -8.18 4.59 -0.63
CA GLN A 9 -9.27 3.80 -1.23
C GLN A 9 -9.74 4.30 -2.60
N ASN A 10 -9.02 5.22 -3.25
CA ASN A 10 -9.30 5.67 -4.60
C ASN A 10 -8.74 4.68 -5.63
N THR A 11 -9.58 4.24 -6.56
CA THR A 11 -9.16 3.35 -7.64
C THR A 11 -8.27 4.13 -8.62
N PHE A 12 -7.04 3.69 -8.84
CA PHE A 12 -6.13 4.27 -9.82
C PHE A 12 -5.94 3.39 -11.05
N PHE A 13 -6.26 2.11 -10.98
CA PHE A 13 -6.24 1.18 -12.09
C PHE A 13 -7.47 0.27 -12.06
N SER A 14 -8.07 0.07 -13.23
CA SER A 14 -9.12 -0.91 -13.43
C SER A 14 -9.10 -1.46 -14.85
N TYR A 15 -9.39 -2.74 -14.99
CA TYR A 15 -9.63 -3.36 -16.27
C TYR A 15 -10.96 -2.89 -16.88
N ILE A 16 -11.06 -2.94 -18.22
CA ILE A 16 -12.29 -2.59 -18.92
C ILE A 16 -13.38 -3.61 -18.59
N THR A 17 -14.52 -3.10 -18.10
CA THR A 17 -15.69 -3.91 -17.70
C THR A 17 -16.87 -3.76 -18.67
N SER A 18 -16.75 -2.91 -19.69
CA SER A 18 -17.80 -2.69 -20.69
C SER A 18 -18.12 -4.00 -21.42
N THR A 19 -19.42 -4.31 -21.55
CA THR A 19 -19.91 -5.46 -22.32
C THR A 19 -20.09 -5.16 -23.83
N ASN A 20 -19.95 -3.86 -24.22
CA ASN A 20 -19.92 -3.50 -25.64
C ASN A 20 -18.71 -4.10 -26.34
N ALA A 21 -18.84 -4.42 -27.65
CA ALA A 21 -17.73 -4.97 -28.41
C ALA A 21 -16.44 -4.14 -28.27
N PRO A 22 -15.30 -4.76 -28.07
CA PRO A 22 -14.97 -6.20 -28.04
C PRO A 22 -15.25 -6.92 -26.71
N GLY A 23 -15.96 -6.32 -25.76
CA GLY A 23 -16.34 -6.91 -24.49
C GLY A 23 -15.48 -6.48 -23.31
N ALA A 24 -15.75 -7.10 -22.16
CA ALA A 24 -15.01 -6.89 -20.93
C ALA A 24 -13.67 -7.66 -20.94
N SER A 25 -12.70 -7.15 -20.21
CA SER A 25 -11.47 -7.87 -19.87
C SER A 25 -11.77 -8.93 -18.81
N ILE A 26 -11.43 -10.18 -19.07
CA ILE A 26 -11.69 -11.30 -18.16
C ILE A 26 -10.40 -12.06 -17.86
N ALA A 27 -10.29 -12.56 -16.65
CA ALA A 27 -9.23 -13.50 -16.28
C ALA A 27 -9.53 -14.86 -16.95
N ASN A 28 -8.59 -15.35 -17.74
CA ASN A 28 -8.76 -16.60 -18.47
C ASN A 28 -7.44 -17.37 -18.49
N GLY A 29 -7.32 -18.39 -17.67
CA GLY A 29 -6.15 -19.25 -17.61
C GLY A 29 -5.35 -19.12 -16.31
N ARG A 30 -4.05 -19.43 -16.42
CA ARG A 30 -3.15 -19.56 -15.27
C ARG A 30 -2.95 -18.23 -14.56
N ARG A 31 -2.91 -18.29 -13.23
CA ARG A 31 -2.53 -17.19 -12.35
C ARG A 31 -1.41 -17.62 -11.42
N ILE A 32 -0.39 -16.80 -11.32
CA ILE A 32 0.73 -16.98 -10.37
C ILE A 32 0.79 -15.75 -9.48
N ARG A 33 1.03 -15.97 -8.19
CA ARG A 33 1.32 -14.91 -7.23
C ARG A 33 2.48 -15.33 -6.35
N LEU A 34 3.43 -14.42 -6.16
CA LEU A 34 4.55 -14.56 -5.24
C LEU A 34 4.60 -13.30 -4.39
N SER A 35 4.85 -13.46 -3.09
CA SER A 35 4.94 -12.34 -2.14
C SER A 35 6.01 -12.62 -1.08
N PRO A 36 7.31 -12.66 -1.46
CA PRO A 36 8.37 -12.74 -0.48
C PRO A 36 8.39 -11.48 0.38
N GLN A 37 8.49 -11.68 1.69
CA GLN A 37 8.60 -10.60 2.67
C GLN A 37 9.64 -10.94 3.73
N GLY A 38 10.26 -9.91 4.29
CA GLY A 38 11.22 -10.04 5.37
C GLY A 38 11.14 -8.87 6.33
N TYR A 39 11.50 -9.12 7.57
CA TYR A 39 11.59 -8.09 8.58
C TYR A 39 12.79 -8.29 9.48
N TYR A 40 13.32 -7.19 10.00
CA TYR A 40 14.45 -7.18 10.90
C TYR A 40 14.22 -6.17 12.02
N TYR A 41 14.50 -6.57 13.26
CA TYR A 41 14.37 -5.71 14.44
C TYR A 41 15.66 -5.72 15.23
N TRP A 42 16.15 -4.52 15.57
CA TRP A 42 17.33 -4.33 16.39
C TRP A 42 17.14 -3.16 17.37
N GLY A 43 16.98 -3.51 18.67
CA GLY A 43 16.66 -2.48 19.67
C GLY A 43 15.39 -1.70 19.31
N PRO A 44 15.44 -0.36 19.23
CA PRO A 44 14.31 0.47 18.86
C PRO A 44 14.03 0.52 17.35
N LEU A 45 14.91 -0.05 16.51
CA LEU A 45 14.77 -0.04 15.06
C LEU A 45 13.97 -1.22 14.54
N GLY A 46 13.08 -0.97 13.59
CA GLY A 46 12.38 -1.96 12.79
C GLY A 46 12.54 -1.68 11.30
N LEU A 47 12.70 -2.74 10.52
CA LEU A 47 12.72 -2.69 9.06
C LEU A 47 11.85 -3.82 8.53
N LEU A 48 11.02 -3.52 7.51
CA LEU A 48 10.23 -4.50 6.79
C LEU A 48 10.37 -4.23 5.29
N GLY A 49 10.49 -5.29 4.50
CA GLY A 49 10.46 -5.23 3.05
C GLY A 49 9.55 -6.32 2.50
N GLU A 50 8.86 -6.01 1.42
CA GLU A 50 8.00 -6.94 0.69
C GLU A 50 8.14 -6.68 -0.80
N TYR A 51 8.09 -7.75 -1.59
CA TYR A 51 7.97 -7.69 -3.04
C TYR A 51 6.82 -8.61 -3.47
N VAL A 52 5.94 -8.10 -4.34
CA VAL A 52 4.79 -8.85 -4.86
C VAL A 52 4.91 -8.94 -6.37
N LEU A 53 4.68 -10.15 -6.89
CA LEU A 53 4.53 -10.41 -8.31
C LEU A 53 3.19 -11.11 -8.53
N SER A 54 2.38 -10.59 -9.46
CA SER A 54 1.11 -11.19 -9.87
C SER A 54 1.06 -11.33 -11.38
N GLU A 55 1.01 -12.54 -11.87
CA GLU A 55 0.89 -12.84 -13.29
C GLU A 55 -0.48 -13.47 -13.56
N GLN A 56 -1.19 -12.99 -14.58
CA GLN A 56 -2.51 -13.48 -14.96
C GLN A 56 -2.68 -13.44 -16.48
N VAL A 57 -3.18 -14.51 -17.06
CA VAL A 57 -3.67 -14.49 -18.44
C VAL A 57 -5.01 -13.75 -18.50
N VAL A 58 -5.07 -12.73 -19.34
CA VAL A 58 -6.24 -11.85 -19.52
C VAL A 58 -6.69 -11.92 -20.96
N THR A 59 -7.98 -11.98 -21.20
CA THR A 59 -8.57 -11.96 -22.54
C THR A 59 -9.60 -10.87 -22.69
N ARG A 60 -9.70 -10.28 -23.89
CA ARG A 60 -10.74 -9.34 -24.27
C ARG A 60 -11.02 -9.47 -25.77
N GLY A 61 -12.22 -9.91 -26.13
CA GLY A 61 -12.55 -10.25 -27.51
C GLY A 61 -11.62 -11.34 -28.05
N ALA A 62 -10.94 -11.06 -29.14
CA ALA A 62 -9.95 -11.96 -29.72
C ALA A 62 -8.53 -11.79 -29.16
N SER A 63 -8.30 -10.76 -28.33
CA SER A 63 -7.00 -10.48 -27.73
C SER A 63 -6.80 -11.31 -26.46
N ALA A 64 -5.61 -11.87 -26.29
CA ALA A 64 -5.19 -12.56 -25.06
C ALA A 64 -3.75 -12.23 -24.77
N ASP A 65 -3.43 -11.94 -23.51
CA ASP A 65 -2.06 -11.68 -23.08
C ASP A 65 -1.83 -12.16 -21.66
N ARG A 66 -0.55 -12.27 -21.28
CA ARG A 66 -0.09 -12.63 -19.95
C ARG A 66 0.46 -11.38 -19.26
N LEU A 67 -0.37 -10.76 -18.47
CA LEU A 67 -0.04 -9.53 -17.77
C LEU A 67 0.65 -9.82 -16.44
N ARG A 68 1.72 -9.07 -16.17
CA ARG A 68 2.57 -9.19 -14.98
C ARG A 68 2.61 -7.87 -14.22
N ASP A 69 1.86 -7.79 -13.14
CA ASP A 69 1.90 -6.66 -12.23
C ASP A 69 2.91 -6.93 -11.12
N THR A 70 3.66 -5.90 -10.72
CA THR A 70 4.63 -5.99 -9.63
C THR A 70 4.39 -4.90 -8.61
N ALA A 71 4.72 -5.18 -7.36
CA ALA A 71 4.72 -4.16 -6.31
C ALA A 71 5.83 -4.43 -5.31
N TRP A 72 6.32 -3.39 -4.66
CA TRP A 72 7.25 -3.51 -3.56
C TRP A 72 6.98 -2.45 -2.50
N GLN A 73 7.37 -2.74 -1.28
CA GLN A 73 7.38 -1.77 -0.20
C GLN A 73 8.56 -1.97 0.73
N VAL A 74 9.01 -0.85 1.29
CA VAL A 74 9.97 -0.82 2.39
C VAL A 74 9.40 0.08 3.47
N LEU A 75 9.41 -0.41 4.71
CA LEU A 75 8.96 0.30 5.89
C LEU A 75 10.10 0.29 6.92
N GLY A 76 10.42 1.47 7.45
CA GLY A 76 11.31 1.64 8.58
C GLY A 76 10.56 2.20 9.78
N SER A 77 10.89 1.77 10.98
CA SER A 77 10.34 2.33 12.21
C SER A 77 11.42 2.57 13.26
N PHE A 78 11.19 3.56 14.13
CA PHE A 78 12.06 3.88 15.23
C PHE A 78 11.25 4.27 16.48
N VAL A 79 11.47 3.53 17.57
CA VAL A 79 10.84 3.79 18.86
C VAL A 79 11.59 4.90 19.60
N LEU A 80 11.02 6.11 19.61
CA LEU A 80 11.64 7.33 20.18
C LEU A 80 11.91 7.23 21.67
N THR A 81 11.08 6.49 22.39
CA THR A 81 11.16 6.29 23.85
C THR A 81 12.11 5.15 24.23
N GLY A 82 12.72 4.48 23.24
CA GLY A 82 13.82 3.53 23.44
C GLY A 82 13.39 2.11 23.82
N GLU A 83 12.11 1.77 23.75
CA GLU A 83 11.64 0.39 23.83
C GLU A 83 12.08 -0.41 22.60
N ARG A 84 11.94 -1.73 22.67
CA ARG A 84 12.26 -2.59 21.54
C ARG A 84 11.15 -2.53 20.49
N ALA A 85 11.52 -2.29 19.26
CA ALA A 85 10.62 -2.45 18.12
C ALA A 85 10.25 -3.92 17.93
N SER A 86 9.04 -4.19 17.46
CA SER A 86 8.55 -5.55 17.25
C SER A 86 7.41 -5.56 16.25
N PHE A 87 7.30 -6.63 15.44
CA PHE A 87 6.17 -6.86 14.55
C PHE A 87 4.81 -6.86 15.27
N LYS A 88 4.79 -7.23 16.55
CA LYS A 88 3.57 -7.23 17.40
C LYS A 88 3.23 -5.84 17.95
N GLY A 89 4.05 -4.84 17.70
CA GLY A 89 3.96 -3.49 18.26
C GLY A 89 4.86 -3.31 19.48
N VAL A 90 4.82 -2.13 20.07
CA VAL A 90 5.63 -1.73 21.21
C VAL A 90 4.83 -1.84 22.50
N THR A 91 5.45 -2.38 23.54
CA THR A 91 4.91 -2.35 24.91
C THR A 91 5.65 -1.28 25.69
N PRO A 92 4.98 -0.19 26.11
CA PRO A 92 5.62 0.87 26.88
C PRO A 92 6.21 0.33 28.20
N ARG A 93 7.43 0.78 28.54
CA ARG A 93 8.02 0.48 29.87
C ARG A 93 7.20 1.11 30.98
N LYS A 94 6.64 2.30 30.71
CA LYS A 94 5.74 3.02 31.59
C LYS A 94 4.46 3.34 30.81
N PRO A 95 3.33 2.69 31.13
CA PRO A 95 2.05 3.02 30.52
C PRO A 95 1.67 4.48 30.78
N PHE A 96 0.87 5.05 29.89
CA PHE A 96 0.37 6.42 30.03
C PHE A 96 -0.34 6.62 31.37
N ASP A 97 0.19 7.53 32.18
CA ASP A 97 -0.39 7.96 33.46
C ASP A 97 -0.15 9.47 33.63
N ARG A 98 -1.18 10.26 33.37
CA ARG A 98 -1.10 11.73 33.47
C ARG A 98 -0.67 12.23 34.87
N LYS A 99 -1.05 11.51 35.94
CA LYS A 99 -0.71 11.92 37.32
C LYS A 99 0.77 11.76 37.63
N LYS A 100 1.42 10.78 36.97
CA LYS A 100 2.85 10.50 37.12
C LYS A 100 3.71 11.16 36.04
N GLY A 101 3.10 11.81 35.07
CA GLY A 101 3.81 12.38 33.92
C GLY A 101 4.34 11.34 32.92
N ASP A 102 3.85 10.11 32.97
CA ASP A 102 4.24 9.04 32.05
C ASP A 102 3.41 9.10 30.76
N TRP A 103 4.08 9.09 29.59
CA TRP A 103 3.43 9.29 28.28
C TRP A 103 3.25 8.02 27.46
N GLY A 104 3.61 6.85 27.97
CA GLY A 104 3.63 5.63 27.18
C GLY A 104 4.84 5.59 26.25
N ALA A 105 4.70 5.00 25.07
CA ALA A 105 5.77 4.91 24.09
C ALA A 105 5.37 5.56 22.76
N PHE A 106 6.36 6.15 22.06
CA PHE A 106 6.20 6.75 20.74
C PHE A 106 7.10 6.06 19.71
N GLU A 107 6.55 5.77 18.55
CA GLU A 107 7.27 5.21 17.41
C GLU A 107 6.97 6.05 16.18
N VAL A 108 8.01 6.45 15.45
CA VAL A 108 7.88 7.03 14.11
C VAL A 108 8.04 5.94 13.08
N VAL A 109 7.27 6.03 12.01
CA VAL A 109 7.27 5.08 10.89
C VAL A 109 7.42 5.85 9.59
N GLY A 110 8.25 5.34 8.67
CA GLY A 110 8.33 5.82 7.30
C GLY A 110 8.13 4.67 6.34
N ARG A 111 7.38 4.88 5.26
CA ARG A 111 7.12 3.89 4.22
C ARG A 111 7.35 4.48 2.85
N ILE A 112 7.89 3.67 1.94
CA ILE A 112 7.87 3.91 0.51
C ILE A 112 7.38 2.64 -0.18
N SER A 113 6.53 2.79 -1.16
CA SER A 113 5.99 1.67 -1.95
C SER A 113 5.74 2.08 -3.39
N GLN A 114 5.74 1.10 -4.28
CA GLN A 114 5.41 1.28 -5.69
C GLN A 114 4.64 0.07 -6.19
N LEU A 115 3.67 0.33 -7.04
CA LEU A 115 2.94 -0.69 -7.80
C LEU A 115 3.06 -0.34 -9.28
N ASP A 116 3.55 -1.28 -10.07
CA ASP A 116 3.66 -1.22 -11.52
C ASP A 116 2.65 -2.19 -12.14
N VAL A 117 1.81 -1.67 -13.01
CA VAL A 117 0.90 -2.43 -13.86
C VAL A 117 1.62 -2.73 -15.17
N ASP A 118 1.42 -3.93 -15.68
CA ASP A 118 1.99 -4.32 -16.97
C ASP A 118 1.57 -3.34 -18.07
N ASN A 119 2.54 -2.83 -18.84
CA ASN A 119 2.25 -1.90 -19.95
C ASN A 119 1.43 -2.55 -21.07
N ASP A 120 1.53 -3.85 -21.23
CA ASP A 120 0.73 -4.60 -22.22
C ASP A 120 -0.77 -4.65 -21.84
N ALA A 121 -1.13 -4.19 -20.63
CA ALA A 121 -2.53 -3.98 -20.27
C ALA A 121 -3.18 -2.85 -21.11
N PHE A 122 -2.39 -1.92 -21.64
CA PHE A 122 -2.86 -0.72 -22.32
C PHE A 122 -2.65 -0.75 -23.85
N PRO A 123 -3.58 -0.21 -24.64
CA PRO A 123 -4.95 0.21 -24.28
C PRO A 123 -5.96 -0.94 -24.33
N THR A 124 -5.49 -2.17 -24.60
CA THR A 124 -6.36 -3.31 -24.95
C THR A 124 -7.25 -3.75 -23.79
N PHE A 125 -6.66 -3.92 -22.59
CA PHE A 125 -7.35 -4.48 -21.42
C PHE A 125 -7.72 -3.42 -20.39
N ALA A 126 -7.04 -2.26 -20.40
CA ALA A 126 -7.31 -1.13 -19.52
C ALA A 126 -7.30 0.19 -20.32
N ASN A 127 -8.10 1.16 -19.88
CA ASN A 127 -8.18 2.46 -20.52
C ASN A 127 -7.12 3.41 -19.94
N PRO A 128 -6.11 3.86 -20.73
CA PRO A 128 -5.05 4.72 -20.24
C PRO A 128 -5.52 6.12 -19.83
N ALA A 129 -6.72 6.56 -20.26
CA ALA A 129 -7.27 7.86 -19.89
C ALA A 129 -7.84 7.91 -18.46
N VAL A 130 -7.96 6.75 -17.78
CA VAL A 130 -8.52 6.64 -16.41
C VAL A 130 -7.78 5.66 -15.53
N SER A 131 -6.83 4.90 -16.09
CA SER A 131 -6.02 3.93 -15.36
C SER A 131 -4.54 4.28 -15.47
N ALA A 132 -3.88 4.48 -14.35
CA ALA A 132 -2.44 4.73 -14.28
C ALA A 132 -1.67 3.42 -14.43
N SER A 133 -0.49 3.48 -15.06
CA SER A 133 0.43 2.35 -15.19
C SER A 133 1.29 2.14 -13.94
N ARG A 134 1.47 3.19 -13.13
CA ARG A 134 2.24 3.12 -11.88
C ARG A 134 1.61 4.01 -10.81
N ALA A 135 1.73 3.56 -9.57
CA ALA A 135 1.50 4.37 -8.39
C ALA A 135 2.72 4.27 -7.47
N THR A 136 3.31 5.42 -7.13
CA THR A 136 4.42 5.52 -6.17
C THR A 136 3.94 6.28 -4.95
N GLU A 137 4.11 5.68 -3.78
CA GLU A 137 3.61 6.22 -2.53
C GLU A 137 4.74 6.35 -1.52
N TRP A 138 4.72 7.40 -0.74
CA TRP A 138 5.49 7.54 0.47
C TRP A 138 4.60 8.01 1.61
N GLY A 139 4.93 7.61 2.82
CA GLY A 139 4.19 8.01 4.00
C GLY A 139 5.05 8.11 5.24
N VAL A 140 4.59 8.90 6.18
CA VAL A 140 5.17 9.02 7.53
C VAL A 140 4.07 8.93 8.56
N GLY A 141 4.37 8.28 9.68
CA GLY A 141 3.40 8.05 10.74
C GLY A 141 4.00 8.19 12.13
N LEU A 142 3.13 8.48 13.07
CA LEU A 142 3.40 8.49 14.49
C LEU A 142 2.45 7.52 15.20
N ASN A 143 3.02 6.52 15.85
CA ASN A 143 2.31 5.58 16.69
C ASN A 143 2.49 5.98 18.15
N TRP A 144 1.41 6.18 18.87
CA TRP A 144 1.41 6.41 20.31
C TRP A 144 0.81 5.20 21.03
N TYR A 145 1.65 4.49 21.75
CA TYR A 145 1.28 3.34 22.57
C TYR A 145 1.00 3.82 24.00
N LEU A 146 -0.26 3.94 24.37
CA LEU A 146 -0.63 4.35 25.72
C LEU A 146 -0.31 3.26 26.75
N ASN A 147 -0.56 2.01 26.37
CA ASN A 147 -0.22 0.81 27.14
C ASN A 147 -0.09 -0.40 26.21
N GLY A 148 0.03 -1.60 26.74
CA GLY A 148 0.12 -2.83 25.93
C GLY A 148 -1.09 -3.13 25.06
N ASN A 149 -2.24 -2.50 25.34
CA ASN A 149 -3.51 -2.83 24.73
C ASN A 149 -4.10 -1.68 23.88
N VAL A 150 -3.71 -0.42 24.15
CA VAL A 150 -4.29 0.77 23.51
C VAL A 150 -3.21 1.55 22.78
N ARG A 151 -3.44 1.83 21.50
CA ARG A 151 -2.56 2.65 20.69
C ARG A 151 -3.35 3.55 19.74
N LEU A 152 -2.78 4.71 19.46
CA LEU A 152 -3.26 5.69 18.51
C LEU A 152 -2.26 5.82 17.37
N TYR A 153 -2.76 6.07 16.17
CA TYR A 153 -1.98 6.27 14.96
C TYR A 153 -2.36 7.61 14.33
N LEU A 154 -1.35 8.27 13.79
CA LEU A 154 -1.52 9.42 12.90
C LEU A 154 -0.56 9.22 11.73
N ASP A 155 -1.08 9.09 10.53
CA ASP A 155 -0.32 8.84 9.32
C ASP A 155 -0.64 9.89 8.26
N TYR A 156 0.39 10.33 7.53
CA TYR A 156 0.28 11.11 6.32
C TYR A 156 0.85 10.29 5.16
N GLU A 157 0.07 10.17 4.09
CA GLU A 157 0.45 9.42 2.89
C GLU A 157 0.28 10.30 1.65
N GLN A 158 1.22 10.18 0.69
CA GLN A 158 1.15 10.84 -0.60
C GLN A 158 1.44 9.85 -1.71
N THR A 159 0.54 9.79 -2.71
CA THR A 159 0.65 8.91 -3.87
C THR A 159 0.73 9.73 -5.15
N ALA A 160 1.77 9.52 -5.95
CA ALA A 160 1.94 10.04 -7.30
C ALA A 160 1.67 8.92 -8.31
N PHE A 161 1.27 9.29 -9.53
CA PHE A 161 0.88 8.35 -10.57
C PHE A 161 1.58 8.64 -11.88
N ASP A 162 1.84 7.58 -12.66
CA ASP A 162 2.25 7.70 -14.06
C ASP A 162 1.04 7.34 -14.93
N GLY A 163 0.55 8.29 -15.73
CA GLY A 163 -0.65 8.16 -16.55
C GLY A 163 -1.96 8.25 -15.75
N GLY A 164 -3.04 7.72 -16.32
CA GLY A 164 -4.36 7.64 -15.69
C GLY A 164 -5.20 8.91 -15.80
N ALA A 165 -4.81 9.88 -16.66
CA ALA A 165 -5.61 11.04 -17.03
C ALA A 165 -5.72 11.18 -18.54
N ALA A 166 -6.70 11.97 -19.00
CA ALA A 166 -6.96 12.18 -20.41
C ALA A 166 -5.76 12.81 -21.13
N GLY A 167 -5.53 12.39 -22.37
CA GLY A 167 -4.44 12.89 -23.20
C GLY A 167 -3.05 12.39 -22.80
N GLY A 168 -2.96 11.28 -22.09
CA GLY A 168 -1.69 10.65 -21.66
C GLY A 168 -1.00 11.40 -20.50
N LYS A 169 -1.74 12.23 -19.80
CA LYS A 169 -1.24 12.96 -18.62
C LYS A 169 -1.30 12.08 -17.37
N ASP A 170 -0.53 12.48 -16.38
CA ASP A 170 -0.59 11.88 -15.04
C ASP A 170 -1.82 12.40 -14.28
N ARG A 171 -2.41 11.55 -13.44
CA ARG A 171 -3.43 11.97 -12.49
C ARG A 171 -2.80 12.85 -11.42
N ASP A 172 -3.66 13.69 -10.80
CA ASP A 172 -3.25 14.51 -9.66
C ASP A 172 -2.76 13.65 -8.50
N THR A 173 -1.71 14.14 -7.85
CA THR A 173 -1.16 13.51 -6.63
C THR A 173 -2.22 13.47 -5.52
N GLU A 174 -2.45 12.29 -4.99
CA GLU A 174 -3.34 12.07 -3.84
C GLU A 174 -2.58 12.31 -2.54
N ARG A 175 -3.23 12.96 -1.57
CA ARG A 175 -2.73 13.18 -0.22
C ARG A 175 -3.79 12.80 0.78
N VAL A 176 -3.41 12.02 1.79
CA VAL A 176 -4.34 11.48 2.77
C VAL A 176 -3.75 11.59 4.17
N VAL A 177 -4.59 11.91 5.13
CA VAL A 177 -4.26 11.83 6.56
C VAL A 177 -5.17 10.78 7.19
N PHE A 178 -4.57 9.84 7.89
CA PHE A 178 -5.29 8.81 8.63
C PHE A 178 -5.10 8.98 10.13
N THR A 179 -6.17 8.74 10.85
CA THR A 179 -6.12 8.55 12.30
C THR A 179 -6.80 7.24 12.67
N ARG A 180 -6.24 6.51 13.59
CA ARG A 180 -6.79 5.24 14.06
C ARG A 180 -6.58 5.08 15.57
N ALA A 181 -7.62 4.68 16.27
CA ALA A 181 -7.53 4.14 17.63
C ALA A 181 -7.69 2.62 17.58
N GLN A 182 -6.81 1.90 18.26
CA GLN A 182 -6.87 0.46 18.34
C GLN A 182 -6.85 0.00 19.79
N VAL A 183 -7.77 -0.89 20.13
CA VAL A 183 -7.83 -1.58 21.42
C VAL A 183 -7.67 -3.08 21.18
N ARG A 184 -6.83 -3.72 21.97
CA ARG A 184 -6.57 -5.16 21.94
C ARG A 184 -7.01 -5.77 23.28
N PHE A 185 -7.80 -6.83 23.23
CA PHE A 185 -8.29 -7.61 24.38
C PHE A 185 -7.48 -8.88 24.57
#